data_3e017096f1f33c75914f293273b8684b
#
_entry.id   3e017096f1f33c75914f293273b8684b
#
_cell.length_a   1.000
_cell.length_b   1.000
_cell.length_c   1.000
_cell.angle_alpha   90.00
_cell.angle_beta   90.00
_cell.angle_gamma   90.00
#
_symmetry.space_group_name_H-M   'P 1'
#
loop_
_entity.id
_entity.type
_entity.pdbx_description
1 polymer ?
#
loop_
_entity_poly.entity_id
_entity_poly.type
_entity_poly.pdbx_seq_one_letter_code
_entity_poly.pdbx_strand_id
1 'polypeptide(L)'
;IRDLGTLGGGNHFAEFQCVERIYDQEAAGSLGLCADRILLLVHCGSRGYGQEILSRFWVPEGLADGSEQAEAYMAEHDRALRWAVRNRRAAAQKLLAFLKA
;
A
#
# COMPACT_ATOMS: atom_id res chain seq x y z
N ILE A 1 -15.89 1.63 -5.21
CA ILE A 1 -14.71 0.89 -5.67
C ILE A 1 -14.69 -0.46 -4.96
N ARG A 2 -14.85 -1.51 -5.73
CA ARG A 2 -15.09 -2.86 -5.21
C ARG A 2 -13.97 -3.42 -4.34
N ASP A 3 -12.72 -3.08 -4.68
CA ASP A 3 -11.55 -3.69 -4.02
C ASP A 3 -11.06 -2.93 -2.79
N LEU A 4 -11.71 -1.85 -2.41
CA LEU A 4 -11.26 -1.03 -1.30
C LEU A 4 -11.34 -1.82 0.02
N GLY A 5 -10.24 -1.84 0.74
CA GLY A 5 -10.14 -2.58 2.00
C GLY A 5 -9.88 -4.07 1.81
N THR A 6 -9.30 -4.47 0.68
CA THR A 6 -8.90 -5.85 0.40
C THR A 6 -7.40 -5.96 0.26
N LEU A 7 -6.86 -7.15 0.43
CA LEU A 7 -5.42 -7.37 0.42
C LEU A 7 -4.88 -7.86 -0.93
N GLY A 8 -5.48 -8.88 -1.50
CA GLY A 8 -4.99 -9.54 -2.69
C GLY A 8 -4.29 -10.84 -2.37
N GLY A 9 -3.75 -11.46 -3.40
CA GLY A 9 -3.04 -12.73 -3.29
C GLY A 9 -1.53 -12.56 -3.27
N GLY A 10 -0.82 -13.67 -3.34
CA GLY A 10 0.63 -13.69 -3.38
C GLY A 10 1.24 -13.29 -2.04
N ASN A 11 2.17 -12.33 -2.07
CA ASN A 11 2.87 -11.88 -0.88
C ASN A 11 2.14 -10.76 -0.12
N HIS A 12 0.89 -10.49 -0.44
CA HIS A 12 0.10 -9.50 0.28
C HIS A 12 -0.43 -10.07 1.59
N PHE A 13 -0.40 -9.27 2.64
CA PHE A 13 -0.85 -9.74 3.95
C PHE A 13 -1.21 -8.57 4.87
N ALA A 14 -1.90 -8.90 5.94
CA ALA A 14 -2.09 -8.03 7.10
C ALA A 14 -1.91 -8.91 8.32
N GLU A 15 -1.05 -8.50 9.25
CA GLU A 15 -0.81 -9.32 10.44
C GLU A 15 -0.45 -8.46 11.64
N PHE A 16 -0.82 -8.94 12.82
CA PHE A 16 -0.42 -8.34 14.07
C PHE A 16 0.96 -8.83 14.46
N GLN A 17 1.80 -7.89 14.86
CA GLN A 17 3.21 -8.15 15.18
C GLN A 17 3.58 -7.47 16.48
N CYS A 18 4.62 -7.98 17.13
CA CYS A 18 5.24 -7.32 18.27
C CYS A 18 6.70 -7.04 17.94
N VAL A 19 7.25 -6.00 18.56
CA VAL A 19 8.66 -5.66 18.38
C VAL A 19 9.50 -6.62 19.21
N GLU A 20 10.38 -7.36 18.55
CA GLU A 20 11.32 -8.26 19.22
C GLU A 20 12.58 -7.51 19.67
N ARG A 21 13.12 -6.66 18.81
CA ARG A 21 14.35 -5.93 19.08
C ARG A 21 14.36 -4.58 18.36
N ILE A 22 14.86 -3.55 19.03
CA ILE A 22 15.06 -2.24 18.44
C ILE A 22 16.56 -2.00 18.29
N TYR A 23 17.01 -1.77 17.07
CA TYR A 23 18.41 -1.51 16.77
C TYR A 23 18.76 -0.03 16.80
N ASP A 24 17.78 0.85 16.57
CA ASP A 24 17.93 2.29 16.55
C ASP A 24 16.76 2.90 17.33
N GLN A 25 17.04 3.32 18.56
CA GLN A 25 16.01 3.85 19.47
C GLN A 25 15.42 5.14 18.96
N GLU A 26 16.24 6.00 18.37
CA GLU A 26 15.77 7.29 17.86
C GLU A 26 14.83 7.10 16.67
N ALA A 27 15.20 6.27 15.72
CA ALA A 27 14.36 5.96 14.57
C ALA A 27 13.05 5.31 15.01
N ALA A 28 13.10 4.34 15.91
CA ALA A 28 11.90 3.68 16.43
C ALA A 28 10.97 4.69 17.11
N GLY A 29 11.52 5.58 17.92
CA GLY A 29 10.75 6.62 18.60
C GLY A 29 10.06 7.56 17.61
N SER A 30 10.77 7.97 16.56
CA SER A 30 10.20 8.87 15.55
C SER A 30 9.06 8.22 14.76
N LEU A 31 9.05 6.89 14.65
CA LEU A 31 7.99 6.12 13.97
C LEU A 31 6.90 5.67 14.93
N GLY A 32 7.02 5.96 16.21
CA GLY A 32 6.04 5.55 17.22
C GLY A 32 6.11 4.07 17.57
N LEU A 33 7.23 3.42 17.33
CA LEU A 33 7.41 1.99 17.62
C LEU A 33 7.89 1.79 19.05
N CYS A 34 7.26 0.87 19.76
CA CYS A 34 7.64 0.50 21.13
C CYS A 34 7.57 -1.00 21.31
N ALA A 35 8.41 -1.52 22.22
CA ALA A 35 8.48 -2.95 22.49
C ALA A 35 7.24 -3.50 23.20
N ASP A 36 6.46 -2.65 23.86
CA ASP A 36 5.30 -3.05 24.65
C ASP A 36 3.98 -2.92 23.92
N ARG A 37 4.00 -2.70 22.62
CA ARG A 37 2.78 -2.52 21.81
C ARG A 37 2.68 -3.54 20.70
N ILE A 38 1.45 -3.94 20.42
CA ILE A 38 1.16 -4.74 19.24
C ILE A 38 0.95 -3.81 18.06
N LEU A 39 1.56 -4.16 16.95
CA LEU A 39 1.52 -3.40 15.70
C LEU A 39 0.71 -4.17 14.66
N LEU A 40 0.05 -3.45 13.79
CA LEU A 40 -0.60 -4.05 12.63
C LEU A 40 0.17 -3.65 11.37
N LEU A 41 0.73 -4.63 10.68
CA LEU A 41 1.43 -4.41 9.43
C LEU A 41 0.55 -4.85 8.28
N VAL A 42 0.30 -3.93 7.34
CA VAL A 42 -0.51 -4.20 6.15
C VAL A 42 0.37 -4.01 4.92
N HIS A 43 0.50 -5.08 4.15
CA HIS A 43 1.26 -5.09 2.90
C HIS A 43 0.29 -5.39 1.76
N CYS A 44 -0.17 -4.37 1.08
CA CYS A 44 -1.00 -4.51 -0.11
C CYS A 44 -0.85 -3.24 -0.97
N GLY A 45 -1.38 -3.31 -2.18
CA GLY A 45 -1.17 -2.25 -3.15
C GLY A 45 -2.46 -1.76 -3.77
N SER A 46 -2.37 -1.38 -5.03
CA SER A 46 -3.47 -0.76 -5.78
C SER A 46 -4.46 -1.78 -6.35
N ARG A 47 -4.28 -3.05 -6.07
CA ARG A 47 -5.14 -4.12 -6.56
C ARG A 47 -5.22 -4.05 -8.10
N GLY A 48 -6.41 -4.33 -8.66
CA GLY A 48 -6.59 -4.29 -10.12
C GLY A 48 -6.47 -2.89 -10.73
N TYR A 49 -6.53 -1.85 -9.93
CA TYR A 49 -6.43 -0.46 -10.40
C TYR A 49 -5.10 -0.20 -11.12
N GLY A 50 -3.98 -0.57 -10.49
CA GLY A 50 -2.67 -0.38 -11.10
C GLY A 50 -2.46 -1.21 -12.35
N GLN A 51 -2.96 -2.46 -12.35
CA GLN A 51 -2.87 -3.34 -13.51
C GLN A 51 -3.63 -2.77 -14.70
N GLU A 52 -4.81 -2.21 -14.46
CA GLU A 52 -5.61 -1.58 -15.51
C GLU A 52 -4.90 -0.39 -16.12
N ILE A 53 -4.26 0.46 -15.30
CA ILE A 53 -3.49 1.60 -15.80
C ILE A 53 -2.32 1.12 -16.64
N LEU A 54 -1.56 0.14 -16.14
CA LEU A 54 -0.44 -0.42 -16.88
C LEU A 54 -0.88 -0.94 -18.24
N SER A 55 -2.01 -1.66 -18.30
CA SER A 55 -2.53 -2.22 -19.55
C SER A 55 -2.82 -1.15 -20.60
N ARG A 56 -3.32 0.02 -20.17
CA ARG A 56 -3.67 1.12 -21.08
C ARG A 56 -2.45 1.81 -21.68
N PHE A 57 -1.34 1.85 -20.95
CA PHE A 57 -0.16 2.60 -21.35
C PHE A 57 1.00 1.73 -21.83
N TRP A 58 0.88 0.42 -21.69
CA TRP A 58 1.99 -0.49 -22.03
C TRP A 58 2.26 -0.51 -23.53
N VAL A 59 3.52 -0.30 -23.90
CA VAL A 59 4.03 -0.46 -25.28
C VAL A 59 5.41 -1.13 -25.18
N PRO A 60 5.78 -1.97 -26.18
CA PRO A 60 7.04 -2.74 -26.13
C PRO A 60 8.29 -1.87 -26.00
N GLU A 61 8.32 -0.71 -26.64
CA GLU A 61 9.46 0.21 -26.64
C GLU A 61 9.51 1.09 -25.39
N GLY A 62 8.48 1.05 -24.55
CA GLY A 62 8.35 1.94 -23.41
C GLY A 62 7.93 3.34 -23.82
N LEU A 63 7.69 4.19 -22.84
CA LEU A 63 7.28 5.58 -23.05
C LEU A 63 8.52 6.49 -22.92
N ALA A 64 8.66 7.42 -23.85
CA ALA A 64 9.78 8.37 -23.80
C ALA A 64 9.60 9.32 -22.61
N ASP A 65 10.68 9.52 -21.86
CA ASP A 65 10.68 10.46 -20.75
C ASP A 65 10.33 11.87 -21.23
N GLY A 66 9.45 12.53 -20.50
CA GLY A 66 8.96 13.86 -20.86
C GLY A 66 7.92 13.90 -21.97
N SER A 67 7.54 12.75 -22.53
CA SER A 67 6.48 12.71 -23.54
C SER A 67 5.12 12.92 -22.89
N GLU A 68 4.15 13.33 -23.71
CA GLU A 68 2.77 13.52 -23.25
C GLU A 68 2.18 12.22 -22.67
N GLN A 69 2.47 11.09 -23.32
CA GLN A 69 2.02 9.79 -22.85
C GLN A 69 2.65 9.39 -21.52
N ALA A 70 3.95 9.67 -21.34
CA ALA A 70 4.64 9.39 -20.08
C ALA A 70 4.06 10.22 -18.94
N GLU A 71 3.79 11.51 -19.19
CA GLU A 71 3.16 12.39 -18.21
C GLU A 71 1.77 11.91 -17.83
N ALA A 72 0.98 11.49 -18.80
CA ALA A 72 -0.36 10.95 -18.56
C ALA A 72 -0.28 9.65 -17.73
N TYR A 73 0.66 8.77 -18.05
CA TYR A 73 0.87 7.55 -17.28
C TYR A 73 1.22 7.87 -15.82
N MET A 74 2.16 8.78 -15.60
CA MET A 74 2.59 9.13 -14.24
C MET A 74 1.45 9.74 -13.42
N ALA A 75 0.59 10.54 -14.03
CA ALA A 75 -0.57 11.09 -13.35
C ALA A 75 -1.52 9.97 -12.86
N GLU A 76 -1.79 9.00 -13.73
CA GLU A 76 -2.64 7.86 -13.36
C GLU A 76 -1.95 6.95 -12.33
N HIS A 77 -0.65 6.74 -12.49
CA HIS A 77 0.16 5.98 -11.54
C HIS A 77 0.07 6.59 -10.14
N ASP A 78 0.19 7.90 -10.04
CA ASP A 78 0.13 8.59 -8.75
C ASP A 78 -1.25 8.48 -8.11
N ARG A 79 -2.32 8.46 -8.90
CA ARG A 79 -3.66 8.19 -8.40
C ARG A 79 -3.77 6.79 -7.82
N ALA A 80 -3.17 5.81 -8.49
CA ALA A 80 -3.16 4.44 -7.99
C ALA A 80 -2.39 4.32 -6.68
N LEU A 81 -1.28 5.05 -6.52
CA LEU A 81 -0.53 5.09 -5.28
C LEU A 81 -1.38 5.66 -4.13
N ARG A 82 -2.08 6.74 -4.37
CA ARG A 82 -2.96 7.33 -3.36
C ARG A 82 -4.10 6.39 -3.00
N TRP A 83 -4.66 5.71 -3.98
CA TRP A 83 -5.70 4.70 -3.73
C TRP A 83 -5.15 3.54 -2.90
N ALA A 84 -3.91 3.11 -3.17
CA ALA A 84 -3.27 2.04 -2.40
C ALA A 84 -3.12 2.41 -0.92
N VAL A 85 -2.79 3.66 -0.62
CA VAL A 85 -2.73 4.14 0.76
C VAL A 85 -4.10 4.05 1.42
N ARG A 86 -5.15 4.49 0.72
CA ARG A 86 -6.52 4.39 1.21
C ARG A 86 -6.93 2.93 1.42
N ASN A 87 -6.51 2.06 0.51
CA ASN A 87 -6.82 0.64 0.58
C ASN A 87 -6.22 0.02 1.86
N ARG A 88 -4.95 0.32 2.15
CA ARG A 88 -4.30 -0.17 3.37
C ARG A 88 -4.98 0.35 4.62
N ARG A 89 -5.37 1.61 4.65
CA ARG A 89 -6.12 2.18 5.77
C ARG A 89 -7.46 1.50 5.96
N ALA A 90 -8.19 1.29 4.87
CA ALA A 90 -9.49 0.62 4.92
C ALA A 90 -9.36 -0.80 5.43
N ALA A 91 -8.35 -1.55 4.98
CA ALA A 91 -8.08 -2.90 5.46
C ALA A 91 -7.76 -2.90 6.95
N ALA A 92 -6.92 -1.98 7.40
CA ALA A 92 -6.58 -1.86 8.82
C ALA A 92 -7.81 -1.52 9.66
N GLN A 93 -8.65 -0.61 9.20
CA GLN A 93 -9.87 -0.21 9.91
C GLN A 93 -10.84 -1.39 10.05
N LYS A 94 -10.98 -2.21 9.02
CA LYS A 94 -11.82 -3.41 9.08
C LYS A 94 -11.33 -4.39 10.14
N LEU A 95 -10.02 -4.62 10.19
CA LEU A 95 -9.43 -5.54 11.17
C LEU A 95 -9.60 -5.01 12.60
N LEU A 96 -9.34 -3.72 12.80
CA LEU A 96 -9.48 -3.11 14.12
C LEU A 96 -10.93 -3.10 14.59
N ALA A 97 -11.87 -2.84 13.68
CA ALA A 97 -13.30 -2.89 14.00
C ALA A 97 -13.73 -4.30 14.40
N PHE A 98 -13.23 -5.31 13.69
CA PHE A 98 -13.50 -6.71 14.00
C PHE A 98 -13.03 -7.07 15.42
N LEU A 99 -11.86 -6.59 15.82
CA LEU A 99 -11.33 -6.87 17.16
C LEU A 99 -12.12 -6.18 18.27
N LYS A 100 -12.77 -5.07 17.96
CA LYS A 100 -13.61 -4.35 18.94
C LYS A 100 -15.01 -4.97 19.10
N ALA A 101 -15.42 -5.75 18.15
CA ALA A 101 -16.73 -6.42 18.16
C ALA A 101 -16.77 -7.64 19.13
#